data_9b85907b987259df2c3f4325d683b622
#
_entry.id   9b85907b987259df2c3f4325d683b622
#
_cell.length_a   1.000
_cell.length_b   1.000
_cell.length_c   1.000
_cell.angle_alpha   90.00
_cell.angle_beta   90.00
_cell.angle_gamma   90.00
#
_symmetry.space_group_name_H-M   'P 1'
#
loop_
_entity.id
_entity.type
_entity.pdbx_description
1 polymer ?
#
loop_
_entity_poly.entity_id
_entity_poly.type
_entity_poly.pdbx_seq_one_letter_code
_entity_poly.pdbx_strand_id
1 'polypeptide(L)'
;MSLTTRMLAPIALIMSIALAFVAGSAYDNAKKIVSSNIVTIEATVVEAVSREIEFMLESTRNYMRLSAQRQIVKQYAEWLLTQKKPDRSAPEQKIFLEQINQSVAIYNYVDSLIFLNKQGTVEASTENMGEGQNRSDREYYREAMLGKSFVQGPLITRTKGYYAFFLGEPVFVNGEVSGVLVGAINMDYIASHTIDPVT
;
A
#
# COMPACT_ATOMS: atom_id res chain seq x y z
N MET A 1 69.26 39.14 3.72
CA MET A 1 67.83 39.04 4.10
C MET A 1 67.46 40.32 4.81
N SER A 2 66.53 41.10 4.30
CA SER A 2 66.14 42.38 4.88
C SER A 2 65.44 42.17 6.24
N LEU A 3 65.56 43.13 7.16
CA LEU A 3 64.96 43.10 8.49
C LEU A 3 63.40 42.85 8.41
N THR A 4 62.80 43.40 7.37
CA THR A 4 61.36 43.24 7.05
C THR A 4 60.97 41.79 6.76
N THR A 5 61.79 41.02 6.04
CA THR A 5 61.52 39.61 5.75
C THR A 5 61.57 38.71 7.02
N ARG A 6 62.47 39.06 7.96
CA ARG A 6 62.61 38.34 9.23
C ARG A 6 61.39 38.53 10.19
N MET A 7 60.72 39.69 10.11
CA MET A 7 59.56 39.99 10.93
C MET A 7 58.22 39.54 10.29
N LEU A 8 58.12 39.62 8.95
CA LEU A 8 56.88 39.24 8.24
C LEU A 8 56.72 37.74 8.10
N ALA A 9 57.78 36.95 7.97
CA ALA A 9 57.66 35.49 7.80
C ALA A 9 56.95 34.76 8.96
N PRO A 10 57.25 35.02 10.26
CA PRO A 10 56.55 34.35 11.35
C PRO A 10 55.10 34.81 11.47
N ILE A 11 54.79 36.08 11.13
CA ILE A 11 53.40 36.58 11.15
C ILE A 11 52.58 35.90 10.06
N ALA A 12 53.12 35.79 8.85
CA ALA A 12 52.46 35.07 7.74
C ALA A 12 52.22 33.58 8.07
N LEU A 13 53.18 32.93 8.74
CA LEU A 13 53.04 31.54 9.16
C LEU A 13 51.90 31.36 10.19
N ILE A 14 51.87 32.25 11.20
CA ILE A 14 50.81 32.23 12.23
C ILE A 14 49.43 32.46 11.60
N MET A 15 49.32 33.45 10.69
CA MET A 15 48.06 33.71 9.99
C MET A 15 47.63 32.54 9.12
N SER A 16 48.55 31.88 8.43
CA SER A 16 48.23 30.68 7.63
C SER A 16 47.75 29.51 8.47
N ILE A 17 48.36 29.28 9.63
CA ILE A 17 47.92 28.23 10.59
C ILE A 17 46.55 28.56 11.16
N ALA A 18 46.33 29.84 11.54
CA ALA A 18 45.03 30.28 12.05
C ALA A 18 43.92 30.13 10.99
N LEU A 19 44.21 30.50 9.75
CA LEU A 19 43.27 30.36 8.63
C LEU A 19 42.92 28.88 8.34
N ALA A 20 43.95 28.02 8.35
CA ALA A 20 43.76 26.59 8.15
C ALA A 20 42.91 25.97 9.29
N PHE A 21 43.12 26.38 10.55
CA PHE A 21 42.33 25.93 11.68
C PHE A 21 40.87 26.40 11.56
N VAL A 22 40.62 27.66 11.22
CA VAL A 22 39.26 28.19 11.02
C VAL A 22 38.58 27.48 9.86
N ALA A 23 39.25 27.29 8.74
CA ALA A 23 38.71 26.56 7.59
C ALA A 23 38.37 25.09 7.92
N GLY A 24 39.25 24.39 8.64
CA GLY A 24 39.02 23.02 9.10
C GLY A 24 37.81 22.92 10.04
N SER A 25 37.75 23.82 11.02
CA SER A 25 36.62 23.86 11.96
C SER A 25 35.27 24.18 11.26
N ALA A 26 35.30 25.14 10.32
CA ALA A 26 34.12 25.49 9.52
C ALA A 26 33.66 24.31 8.64
N TYR A 27 34.60 23.59 8.02
CA TYR A 27 34.29 22.39 7.24
C TYR A 27 33.66 21.29 8.08
N ASP A 28 34.25 20.99 9.25
CA ASP A 28 33.71 19.95 10.14
C ASP A 28 32.32 20.29 10.67
N ASN A 29 32.08 21.57 11.01
CA ASN A 29 30.77 22.04 11.42
C ASN A 29 29.76 21.97 10.27
N ALA A 30 30.13 22.41 9.07
CA ALA A 30 29.26 22.30 7.89
C ALA A 30 28.89 20.85 7.58
N LYS A 31 29.89 19.94 7.61
CA LYS A 31 29.69 18.52 7.41
C LYS A 31 28.71 17.91 8.44
N LYS A 32 28.85 18.26 9.73
CA LYS A 32 27.93 17.80 10.79
C LYS A 32 26.51 18.31 10.56
N ILE A 33 26.35 19.60 10.24
CA ILE A 33 25.03 20.21 10.00
C ILE A 33 24.37 19.56 8.79
N VAL A 34 25.09 19.39 7.68
CA VAL A 34 24.55 18.76 6.47
C VAL A 34 24.15 17.31 6.77
N SER A 35 25.03 16.54 7.42
CA SER A 35 24.73 15.15 7.76
C SER A 35 23.52 15.02 8.70
N SER A 36 23.40 15.86 9.73
CA SER A 36 22.26 15.83 10.65
C SER A 36 20.97 16.26 9.97
N ASN A 37 21.03 17.27 9.09
CA ASN A 37 19.85 17.72 8.35
C ASN A 37 19.35 16.66 7.37
N ILE A 38 20.24 15.97 6.66
CA ILE A 38 19.88 14.88 5.75
C ILE A 38 19.13 13.78 6.53
N VAL A 39 19.70 13.30 7.64
CA VAL A 39 19.08 12.25 8.46
C VAL A 39 17.70 12.71 8.98
N THR A 40 17.58 13.96 9.40
CA THR A 40 16.30 14.50 9.88
C THR A 40 15.27 14.60 8.77
N ILE A 41 15.66 15.06 7.57
CA ILE A 41 14.78 15.16 6.41
C ILE A 41 14.33 13.76 5.98
N GLU A 42 15.26 12.81 5.85
CA GLU A 42 14.93 11.43 5.50
C GLU A 42 13.94 10.81 6.49
N ALA A 43 14.16 10.97 7.80
CA ALA A 43 13.25 10.47 8.82
C ALA A 43 11.85 11.11 8.72
N THR A 44 11.78 12.41 8.46
CA THR A 44 10.52 13.15 8.31
C THR A 44 9.75 12.70 7.05
N VAL A 45 10.46 12.50 5.94
CA VAL A 45 9.87 12.01 4.69
C VAL A 45 9.32 10.59 4.86
N VAL A 46 10.11 9.69 5.45
CA VAL A 46 9.69 8.30 5.73
C VAL A 46 8.45 8.29 6.63
N GLU A 47 8.42 9.11 7.68
CA GLU A 47 7.25 9.19 8.57
C GLU A 47 6.01 9.75 7.85
N ALA A 48 6.17 10.75 6.99
CA ALA A 48 5.08 11.32 6.21
C ALA A 48 4.50 10.28 5.22
N VAL A 49 5.37 9.59 4.47
CA VAL A 49 4.98 8.52 3.54
C VAL A 49 4.30 7.37 4.27
N SER A 50 4.82 6.95 5.43
CA SER A 50 4.21 5.89 6.24
C SER A 50 2.79 6.25 6.68
N ARG A 51 2.58 7.48 7.16
CA ARG A 51 1.25 7.98 7.54
C ARG A 51 0.28 8.02 6.37
N GLU A 52 0.75 8.44 5.20
CA GLU A 52 -0.06 8.46 3.97
C GLU A 52 -0.51 7.05 3.57
N ILE A 53 0.41 6.08 3.60
CA ILE A 53 0.10 4.67 3.33
C ILE A 53 -0.89 4.12 4.36
N GLU A 54 -0.69 4.38 5.65
CA GLU A 54 -1.60 3.95 6.71
C GLU A 54 -3.00 4.53 6.51
N PHE A 55 -3.10 5.83 6.23
CA PHE A 55 -4.37 6.49 5.95
C PHE A 55 -5.08 5.88 4.74
N MET A 56 -4.35 5.62 3.66
CA MET A 56 -4.88 5.01 2.46
C MET A 56 -5.38 3.58 2.71
N LEU A 57 -4.60 2.76 3.43
CA LEU A 57 -4.99 1.40 3.78
C LEU A 57 -6.24 1.38 4.68
N GLU A 58 -6.31 2.28 5.68
CA GLU A 58 -7.48 2.37 6.57
C GLU A 58 -8.72 2.90 5.84
N SER A 59 -8.55 3.89 4.97
CA SER A 59 -9.62 4.40 4.10
C SER A 59 -10.16 3.29 3.20
N THR A 60 -9.27 2.51 2.58
CA THR A 60 -9.65 1.39 1.72
C THR A 60 -10.30 0.27 2.53
N ARG A 61 -9.82 -0.03 3.73
CA ARG A 61 -10.45 -0.99 4.64
C ARG A 61 -11.90 -0.59 4.95
N ASN A 62 -12.14 0.66 5.29
CA ASN A 62 -13.48 1.17 5.56
C ASN A 62 -14.39 1.04 4.33
N TYR A 63 -13.87 1.39 3.15
CA TYR A 63 -14.59 1.21 1.90
C TYR A 63 -14.94 -0.26 1.63
N MET A 64 -13.98 -1.18 1.78
CA MET A 64 -14.18 -2.61 1.58
C MET A 64 -15.22 -3.18 2.54
N ARG A 65 -15.16 -2.77 3.82
CA ARG A 65 -16.15 -3.17 4.83
C ARG A 65 -17.56 -2.72 4.47
N LEU A 66 -17.71 -1.46 4.05
CA LEU A 66 -19.01 -0.95 3.59
C LEU A 66 -19.48 -1.66 2.32
N SER A 67 -18.56 -1.98 1.41
CA SER A 67 -18.86 -2.73 0.20
C SER A 67 -19.34 -4.15 0.50
N ALA A 68 -18.68 -4.85 1.41
CA ALA A 68 -19.07 -6.20 1.85
C ALA A 68 -20.46 -6.23 2.53
N GLN A 69 -20.88 -5.11 3.14
CA GLN A 69 -22.18 -4.98 3.79
C GLN A 69 -23.31 -4.60 2.82
N ARG A 70 -23.01 -4.24 1.58
CA ARG A 70 -24.05 -3.89 0.59
C ARG A 70 -25.00 -5.05 0.34
N GLN A 71 -26.28 -4.72 0.18
CA GLN A 71 -27.33 -5.72 -0.06
C GLN A 71 -27.02 -6.60 -1.28
N ILE A 72 -26.50 -6.03 -2.35
CA ILE A 72 -26.15 -6.77 -3.57
C ILE A 72 -25.07 -7.83 -3.33
N VAL A 73 -24.07 -7.53 -2.48
CA VAL A 73 -23.00 -8.48 -2.14
C VAL A 73 -23.54 -9.63 -1.30
N LYS A 74 -24.43 -9.32 -0.35
CA LYS A 74 -25.11 -10.34 0.47
C LYS A 74 -26.04 -11.22 -0.36
N GLN A 75 -26.83 -10.63 -1.25
CA GLN A 75 -27.71 -11.38 -2.16
C GLN A 75 -26.91 -12.29 -3.09
N TYR A 76 -25.78 -11.83 -3.60
CA TYR A 76 -24.91 -12.66 -4.41
C TYR A 76 -24.31 -13.82 -3.60
N ALA A 77 -23.84 -13.57 -2.38
CA ALA A 77 -23.33 -14.61 -1.49
C ALA A 77 -24.45 -15.64 -1.14
N GLU A 78 -25.66 -15.17 -0.86
CA GLU A 78 -26.81 -16.02 -0.59
C GLU A 78 -27.19 -16.87 -1.81
N TRP A 79 -27.23 -16.27 -3.00
CA TRP A 79 -27.46 -17.00 -4.24
C TRP A 79 -26.43 -18.11 -4.45
N LEU A 80 -25.12 -17.83 -4.24
CA LEU A 80 -24.07 -18.85 -4.35
C LEU A 80 -24.27 -20.04 -3.41
N LEU A 81 -24.82 -19.83 -2.21
CA LEU A 81 -25.12 -20.93 -1.28
C LEU A 81 -26.20 -21.89 -1.80
N THR A 82 -27.05 -21.42 -2.70
CA THR A 82 -28.10 -22.24 -3.32
C THR A 82 -27.62 -23.05 -4.53
N GLN A 83 -26.43 -22.68 -5.08
CA GLN A 83 -25.89 -23.28 -6.30
C GLN A 83 -24.99 -24.48 -5.98
N LYS A 84 -25.23 -25.64 -6.63
CA LYS A 84 -24.25 -26.73 -6.62
C LYS A 84 -23.01 -26.45 -7.46
N LYS A 85 -23.20 -25.73 -8.57
CA LYS A 85 -22.15 -25.23 -9.44
C LYS A 85 -22.60 -23.86 -9.94
N PRO A 86 -21.87 -22.78 -9.62
CA PRO A 86 -22.25 -21.45 -10.04
C PRO A 86 -22.28 -21.32 -11.56
N ASP A 87 -23.37 -20.78 -12.07
CA ASP A 87 -23.52 -20.44 -13.50
C ASP A 87 -23.08 -19.00 -13.71
N ARG A 88 -21.93 -18.84 -14.36
CA ARG A 88 -21.35 -17.53 -14.66
C ARG A 88 -22.15 -16.69 -15.67
N SER A 89 -23.08 -17.32 -16.37
CA SER A 89 -24.00 -16.63 -17.29
C SER A 89 -25.27 -16.12 -16.58
N ALA A 90 -25.49 -16.51 -15.33
CA ALA A 90 -26.67 -16.15 -14.56
C ALA A 90 -26.84 -14.63 -14.41
N PRO A 91 -28.07 -14.13 -14.37
CA PRO A 91 -28.34 -12.71 -14.15
C PRO A 91 -27.72 -12.17 -12.86
N GLU A 92 -27.74 -12.95 -11.78
CA GLU A 92 -27.17 -12.61 -10.48
C GLU A 92 -25.67 -12.35 -10.57
N GLN A 93 -24.94 -13.18 -11.32
CA GLN A 93 -23.52 -13.01 -11.60
C GLN A 93 -23.24 -11.69 -12.34
N LYS A 94 -24.02 -11.42 -13.39
CA LYS A 94 -23.87 -10.21 -14.20
C LYS A 94 -24.16 -8.94 -13.40
N ILE A 95 -25.27 -8.92 -12.65
CA ILE A 95 -25.65 -7.78 -11.81
C ILE A 95 -24.56 -7.54 -10.73
N PHE A 96 -24.08 -8.60 -10.10
CA PHE A 96 -23.01 -8.47 -9.11
C PHE A 96 -21.73 -7.90 -9.72
N LEU A 97 -21.26 -8.46 -10.86
CA LEU A 97 -20.06 -7.98 -11.56
C LEU A 97 -20.17 -6.52 -11.98
N GLU A 98 -21.32 -6.10 -12.48
CA GLU A 98 -21.57 -4.69 -12.84
C GLU A 98 -21.41 -3.77 -11.63
N GLN A 99 -21.97 -4.15 -10.49
CA GLN A 99 -21.91 -3.35 -9.27
C GLN A 99 -20.48 -3.28 -8.67
N ILE A 100 -19.73 -4.38 -8.66
CA ILE A 100 -18.35 -4.33 -8.16
C ILE A 100 -17.42 -3.60 -9.12
N ASN A 101 -17.63 -3.68 -10.44
CA ASN A 101 -16.89 -2.89 -11.42
C ASN A 101 -17.12 -1.38 -11.26
N GLN A 102 -18.37 -0.95 -11.06
CA GLN A 102 -18.69 0.44 -10.75
C GLN A 102 -18.01 0.89 -9.45
N SER A 103 -17.92 0.00 -8.47
CA SER A 103 -17.26 0.28 -7.20
C SER A 103 -15.76 0.51 -7.36
N VAL A 104 -15.06 -0.29 -8.15
CA VAL A 104 -13.62 -0.08 -8.46
C VAL A 104 -13.40 1.24 -9.20
N ALA A 105 -14.27 1.58 -10.16
CA ALA A 105 -14.15 2.82 -10.93
C ALA A 105 -14.24 4.10 -10.05
N ILE A 106 -14.91 4.01 -8.90
CA ILE A 106 -15.07 5.15 -7.97
C ILE A 106 -13.88 5.24 -7.01
N TYR A 107 -13.24 4.11 -6.69
CA TYR A 107 -12.22 4.04 -5.64
C TYR A 107 -10.83 3.79 -6.23
N ASN A 108 -10.13 4.87 -6.53
CA ASN A 108 -8.86 4.87 -7.28
C ASN A 108 -7.74 3.99 -6.68
N TYR A 109 -7.81 3.69 -5.37
CA TYR A 109 -6.79 2.86 -4.70
C TYR A 109 -6.99 1.36 -4.91
N VAL A 110 -8.21 0.92 -5.26
CA VAL A 110 -8.53 -0.48 -5.46
C VAL A 110 -8.39 -0.83 -6.94
N ASP A 111 -7.38 -1.61 -7.26
CA ASP A 111 -7.11 -2.05 -8.64
C ASP A 111 -8.10 -3.12 -9.09
N SER A 112 -8.49 -4.01 -8.18
CA SER A 112 -9.45 -5.07 -8.48
C SER A 112 -10.21 -5.54 -7.25
N LEU A 113 -11.41 -6.07 -7.50
CA LEU A 113 -12.23 -6.77 -6.52
C LEU A 113 -12.47 -8.21 -6.98
N ILE A 114 -12.37 -9.14 -6.03
CA ILE A 114 -12.76 -10.54 -6.23
C ILE A 114 -13.69 -10.98 -5.12
N PHE A 115 -14.59 -11.90 -5.44
CA PHE A 115 -15.44 -12.57 -4.45
C PHE A 115 -15.03 -14.05 -4.32
N LEU A 116 -14.76 -14.47 -3.10
CA LEU A 116 -14.40 -15.84 -2.75
C LEU A 116 -15.58 -16.52 -2.03
N ASN A 117 -15.94 -17.72 -2.45
CA ASN A 117 -16.93 -18.54 -1.75
C ASN A 117 -16.37 -19.15 -0.45
N LYS A 118 -17.21 -19.92 0.29
CA LYS A 118 -16.82 -20.63 1.53
C LYS A 118 -15.67 -21.63 1.36
N GLN A 119 -15.34 -22.05 0.16
CA GLN A 119 -14.21 -22.94 -0.16
C GLN A 119 -12.95 -22.20 -0.60
N GLY A 120 -12.99 -20.87 -0.67
CA GLY A 120 -11.90 -20.03 -1.13
C GLY A 120 -11.75 -19.99 -2.65
N THR A 121 -12.75 -20.43 -3.39
CA THR A 121 -12.77 -20.34 -4.85
C THR A 121 -13.22 -18.96 -5.30
N VAL A 122 -12.52 -18.39 -6.27
CA VAL A 122 -12.88 -17.12 -6.92
C VAL A 122 -14.13 -17.35 -7.77
N GLU A 123 -15.25 -16.77 -7.38
CA GLU A 123 -16.52 -16.88 -8.11
C GLU A 123 -16.76 -15.67 -9.03
N ALA A 124 -16.26 -14.51 -8.64
CA ALA A 124 -16.37 -13.29 -9.45
C ALA A 124 -15.08 -12.46 -9.33
N SER A 125 -14.73 -11.77 -10.41
CA SER A 125 -13.56 -10.89 -10.50
C SER A 125 -13.87 -9.72 -11.41
N THR A 126 -13.53 -8.50 -10.99
CA THR A 126 -13.66 -7.28 -11.83
C THR A 126 -12.75 -7.32 -13.07
N GLU A 127 -11.74 -8.16 -13.05
CA GLU A 127 -10.78 -8.31 -14.15
C GLU A 127 -11.09 -9.49 -15.08
N ASN A 128 -12.16 -10.24 -14.80
CA ASN A 128 -12.48 -11.49 -15.48
C ASN A 128 -11.30 -12.49 -15.49
N MET A 129 -10.47 -12.44 -14.45
CA MET A 129 -9.26 -13.25 -14.32
C MET A 129 -9.22 -13.97 -12.98
N GLY A 130 -8.71 -15.20 -13.00
CA GLY A 130 -8.54 -16.00 -11.78
C GLY A 130 -9.80 -16.68 -11.27
N GLU A 131 -10.93 -16.58 -11.95
CA GLU A 131 -12.16 -17.28 -11.61
C GLU A 131 -11.98 -18.79 -11.65
N GLY A 132 -12.56 -19.47 -10.65
CA GLY A 132 -12.37 -20.91 -10.44
C GLY A 132 -11.05 -21.27 -9.74
N GLN A 133 -10.11 -20.34 -9.58
CA GLN A 133 -8.88 -20.59 -8.82
C GLN A 133 -9.17 -20.56 -7.31
N ASN A 134 -8.49 -21.44 -6.57
CA ASN A 134 -8.60 -21.47 -5.13
C ASN A 134 -7.57 -20.53 -4.47
N ARG A 135 -8.02 -19.80 -3.43
CA ARG A 135 -7.24 -18.85 -2.64
C ARG A 135 -7.31 -19.16 -1.13
N SER A 136 -7.77 -20.35 -0.75
CA SER A 136 -7.92 -20.73 0.67
C SER A 136 -6.60 -20.76 1.44
N ASP A 137 -5.47 -20.84 0.74
CA ASP A 137 -4.12 -20.76 1.29
C ASP A 137 -3.71 -19.34 1.71
N ARG A 138 -4.44 -18.31 1.28
CA ARG A 138 -4.14 -16.91 1.57
C ARG A 138 -4.63 -16.51 2.96
N GLU A 139 -3.81 -15.73 3.66
CA GLU A 139 -4.12 -15.30 5.02
C GLU A 139 -5.32 -14.36 5.07
N TYR A 140 -5.44 -13.43 4.09
CA TYR A 140 -6.60 -12.55 3.98
C TYR A 140 -7.92 -13.32 3.87
N TYR A 141 -7.91 -14.50 3.25
CA TYR A 141 -9.09 -15.37 3.19
C TYR A 141 -9.34 -16.04 4.53
N ARG A 142 -8.32 -16.65 5.14
CA ARG A 142 -8.46 -17.39 6.40
C ARG A 142 -8.96 -16.51 7.55
N GLU A 143 -8.37 -15.31 7.68
CA GLU A 143 -8.77 -14.36 8.72
C GLU A 143 -10.19 -13.81 8.47
N ALA A 144 -10.55 -13.54 7.20
CA ALA A 144 -11.89 -13.11 6.87
C ALA A 144 -12.93 -14.19 7.11
N MET A 145 -12.62 -15.47 6.88
CA MET A 145 -13.50 -16.59 7.22
C MET A 145 -13.72 -16.76 8.73
N LEU A 146 -12.82 -16.22 9.56
CA LEU A 146 -13.01 -16.10 11.02
C LEU A 146 -13.82 -14.85 11.41
N GLY A 147 -14.38 -14.12 10.45
CA GLY A 147 -15.18 -12.92 10.68
C GLY A 147 -14.36 -11.64 10.91
N LYS A 148 -13.06 -11.64 10.60
CA LYS A 148 -12.18 -10.50 10.81
C LYS A 148 -11.85 -9.81 9.49
N SER A 149 -11.93 -8.48 9.45
CA SER A 149 -11.30 -7.68 8.40
C SER A 149 -9.78 -7.80 8.48
N PHE A 150 -9.12 -8.16 7.39
CA PHE A 150 -7.68 -8.41 7.39
C PHE A 150 -6.98 -7.80 6.18
N VAL A 151 -5.83 -7.16 6.44
CA VAL A 151 -4.92 -6.64 5.42
C VAL A 151 -3.70 -7.53 5.36
N GLN A 152 -3.46 -8.12 4.21
CA GLN A 152 -2.27 -8.91 3.93
C GLN A 152 -1.43 -8.23 2.86
N GLY A 153 -0.15 -8.21 3.04
CA GLY A 153 0.72 -7.79 1.99
C GLY A 153 2.09 -7.32 2.44
N PRO A 154 2.89 -6.88 1.48
CA PRO A 154 2.64 -7.00 0.04
C PRO A 154 2.89 -8.43 -0.48
N LEU A 155 2.07 -8.87 -1.42
CA LEU A 155 2.21 -10.17 -2.10
C LEU A 155 2.19 -9.97 -3.61
N ILE A 156 2.83 -10.90 -4.33
CA ILE A 156 2.72 -10.96 -5.78
C ILE A 156 1.32 -11.46 -6.18
N THR A 157 0.61 -10.69 -7.02
CA THR A 157 -0.68 -11.09 -7.59
C THR A 157 -0.49 -12.33 -8.47
N ARG A 158 -1.38 -13.34 -8.31
CA ARG A 158 -1.29 -14.58 -9.12
C ARG A 158 -1.73 -14.40 -10.57
N THR A 159 -2.44 -13.32 -10.85
CA THR A 159 -3.00 -13.05 -12.18
C THR A 159 -2.13 -12.10 -12.99
N LYS A 160 -1.57 -11.08 -12.39
CA LYS A 160 -0.84 -10.00 -13.08
C LYS A 160 0.64 -9.91 -12.76
N GLY A 161 1.13 -10.55 -11.68
CA GLY A 161 2.55 -10.63 -11.33
C GLY A 161 3.17 -9.38 -10.68
N TYR A 162 2.38 -8.38 -10.30
CA TYR A 162 2.86 -7.22 -9.53
C TYR A 162 2.61 -7.37 -8.03
N TYR A 163 3.28 -6.55 -7.23
CA TYR A 163 3.06 -6.51 -5.78
C TYR A 163 1.81 -5.72 -5.41
N ALA A 164 0.98 -6.29 -4.53
CA ALA A 164 -0.23 -5.65 -4.03
C ALA A 164 -0.46 -5.96 -2.55
N PHE A 165 -1.11 -5.02 -1.85
CA PHE A 165 -1.81 -5.31 -0.61
C PHE A 165 -3.17 -5.92 -0.91
N PHE A 166 -3.59 -6.88 -0.08
CA PHE A 166 -4.89 -7.54 -0.20
C PHE A 166 -5.71 -7.30 1.06
N LEU A 167 -6.92 -6.78 0.88
CA LEU A 167 -7.87 -6.57 1.96
C LEU A 167 -8.98 -7.59 1.85
N GLY A 168 -9.08 -8.48 2.84
CA GLY A 168 -10.15 -9.46 2.94
C GLY A 168 -11.23 -8.99 3.91
N GLU A 169 -12.47 -8.89 3.42
CA GLU A 169 -13.64 -8.52 4.21
C GLU A 169 -14.64 -9.67 4.25
N PRO A 170 -15.09 -10.11 5.45
CA PRO A 170 -16.09 -11.14 5.56
C PRO A 170 -17.45 -10.66 5.06
N VAL A 171 -18.12 -11.50 4.30
CA VAL A 171 -19.51 -11.27 3.87
C VAL A 171 -20.44 -12.17 4.68
N PHE A 172 -21.29 -11.54 5.47
CA PHE A 172 -22.23 -12.25 6.35
C PHE A 172 -23.61 -12.40 5.69
N VAL A 173 -24.13 -13.64 5.74
CA VAL A 173 -25.51 -13.98 5.41
C VAL A 173 -26.10 -14.70 6.63
N ASN A 174 -27.21 -14.22 7.15
CA ASN A 174 -27.88 -14.77 8.34
C ASN A 174 -26.97 -14.94 9.57
N GLY A 175 -25.98 -14.03 9.75
CA GLY A 175 -25.05 -14.06 10.88
C GLY A 175 -23.83 -14.96 10.70
N GLU A 176 -23.74 -15.72 9.62
CA GLU A 176 -22.58 -16.56 9.29
C GLU A 176 -21.76 -15.98 8.14
N VAL A 177 -20.44 -16.20 8.18
CA VAL A 177 -19.57 -15.84 7.05
C VAL A 177 -19.86 -16.77 5.88
N SER A 178 -20.32 -16.18 4.77
CA SER A 178 -20.76 -16.92 3.57
C SER A 178 -19.84 -16.73 2.38
N GLY A 179 -18.87 -15.85 2.49
CA GLY A 179 -17.85 -15.58 1.49
C GLY A 179 -16.94 -14.46 1.94
N VAL A 180 -15.98 -14.12 1.10
CA VAL A 180 -15.01 -13.05 1.36
C VAL A 180 -14.94 -12.14 0.14
N LEU A 181 -15.15 -10.84 0.36
CA LEU A 181 -14.86 -9.81 -0.64
C LEU A 181 -13.40 -9.38 -0.46
N VAL A 182 -12.62 -9.45 -1.52
CA VAL A 182 -11.19 -9.11 -1.48
C VAL A 182 -10.89 -7.98 -2.45
N GLY A 183 -10.26 -6.92 -1.94
CA GLY A 183 -9.71 -5.83 -2.74
C GLY A 183 -8.20 -5.95 -2.86
N ALA A 184 -7.66 -5.69 -4.05
CA ALA A 184 -6.23 -5.57 -4.28
C ALA A 184 -5.85 -4.10 -4.50
N ILE A 185 -4.79 -3.63 -3.82
CA ILE A 185 -4.21 -2.31 -3.98
C ILE A 185 -2.83 -2.48 -4.60
N ASN A 186 -2.64 -1.95 -5.81
CA ASN A 186 -1.38 -2.00 -6.52
C ASN A 186 -0.31 -1.13 -5.82
N MET A 187 0.86 -1.70 -5.52
CA MET A 187 1.95 -0.95 -4.89
C MET A 187 2.58 0.09 -5.82
N ASP A 188 2.60 -0.13 -7.13
CA ASP A 188 3.11 0.85 -8.08
C ASP A 188 2.22 2.11 -8.09
N TYR A 189 0.91 1.93 -7.91
CA TYR A 189 -0.01 3.04 -7.74
C TYR A 189 0.30 3.85 -6.47
N ILE A 190 0.56 3.16 -5.35
CA ILE A 190 0.96 3.80 -4.09
C ILE A 190 2.26 4.59 -4.30
N ALA A 191 3.28 3.96 -4.88
CA ALA A 191 4.58 4.58 -5.09
C ALA A 191 4.47 5.86 -5.94
N SER A 192 3.72 5.80 -7.05
CA SER A 192 3.58 6.94 -7.97
C SER A 192 2.78 8.13 -7.39
N HIS A 193 1.90 7.89 -6.41
CA HIS A 193 1.07 8.94 -5.83
C HIS A 193 1.57 9.46 -4.47
N THR A 194 2.46 8.69 -3.81
CA THR A 194 2.96 9.03 -2.47
C THR A 194 4.42 9.48 -2.51
N ILE A 195 5.23 8.94 -3.44
CA ILE A 195 6.69 9.16 -3.48
C ILE A 195 7.07 10.14 -4.60
N ASP A 196 6.43 10.05 -5.77
CA ASP A 196 6.74 10.87 -6.96
C ASP A 196 6.23 12.35 -6.97
N PRO A 197 5.26 12.79 -6.17
CA PRO A 197 4.86 14.21 -6.19
C PRO A 197 5.91 15.18 -5.63
N VAL A 198 7.11 14.72 -5.30
CA VAL A 198 8.20 15.53 -4.73
C VAL A 198 9.28 15.87 -5.78
N THR A 199 9.10 15.55 -7.07
CA THR A 199 10.03 15.95 -8.15
C THR A 199 9.51 17.13 -8.97
#